data_efb6e7ac25183f5c60eccde81b4d43c5
#
_entry.id   efb6e7ac25183f5c60eccde81b4d43c5
#
_cell.length_a   1.000
_cell.length_b   1.000
_cell.length_c   1.000
_cell.angle_alpha   90.00
_cell.angle_beta   90.00
_cell.angle_gamma   90.00
#
_symmetry.space_group_name_H-M   'P 1'
#
loop_
_entity.id
_entity.type
_entity.pdbx_description
1 polymer ?
#
loop_
_entity_poly.entity_id
_entity_poly.type
_entity_poly.pdbx_seq_one_letter_code
_entity_poly.pdbx_strand_id
1 'polypeptide(L)'
;MSKTAAVVLAFLSFMLLATTSRAQLFPSGNVYVGAAYGDSVDVINRYTFRGWNASGEDFPFARYPHLGVVLDGSGFYRIGIQQYNLFLGPRLSFNYGKWRPFVHVMGGEQRMTSDGTSHYVIAEDFGGGVDRKFQFLFMKHFSWRLQFDYMHTHLLSATQNDIRGSTGLVWRF
;
A
#
# COMPACT_ATOMS: atom_id res chain seq x y z
N MET A 1 22.39 -4.69 17.55
CA MET A 1 21.12 -4.11 17.11
C MET A 1 20.45 -5.10 16.16
N SER A 2 19.21 -5.47 16.41
CA SER A 2 18.51 -6.37 15.48
C SER A 2 18.25 -5.65 14.16
N LYS A 3 18.29 -6.38 13.03
CA LYS A 3 18.04 -5.82 11.69
C LYS A 3 16.67 -5.10 11.62
N THR A 4 15.69 -5.55 12.40
CA THR A 4 14.39 -4.90 12.56
C THR A 4 14.46 -3.52 13.22
N ALA A 5 15.31 -3.34 14.23
CA ALA A 5 15.48 -2.04 14.90
C ALA A 5 16.11 -1.01 13.96
N ALA A 6 17.04 -1.42 13.10
CA ALA A 6 17.67 -0.55 12.10
C ALA A 6 16.67 -0.08 11.02
N VAL A 7 15.78 -0.95 10.57
CA VAL A 7 14.74 -0.59 9.58
C VAL A 7 13.72 0.38 10.18
N VAL A 8 13.28 0.15 11.41
CA VAL A 8 12.35 1.06 12.12
C VAL A 8 13.01 2.42 12.36
N LEU A 9 14.28 2.45 12.74
CA LEU A 9 15.01 3.70 12.94
C LEU A 9 15.23 4.47 11.64
N ALA A 10 15.53 3.78 10.55
CA ALA A 10 15.66 4.38 9.21
C ALA A 10 14.32 4.96 8.73
N PHE A 11 13.21 4.26 8.97
CA PHE A 11 11.87 4.75 8.61
C PHE A 11 11.46 5.97 9.45
N LEU A 12 11.73 5.96 10.75
CA LEU A 12 11.52 7.11 11.64
C LEU A 12 12.40 8.31 11.24
N SER A 13 13.66 8.07 10.87
CA SER A 13 14.57 9.12 10.41
C SER A 13 14.11 9.73 9.07
N PHE A 14 13.61 8.92 8.16
CA PHE A 14 13.04 9.38 6.89
C PHE A 14 11.78 10.23 7.12
N MET A 15 10.91 9.84 8.06
CA MET A 15 9.74 10.62 8.47
C MET A 15 10.14 11.96 9.10
N LEU A 16 11.19 12.01 9.93
CA LEU A 16 11.69 13.24 10.54
C LEU A 16 12.34 14.18 9.52
N LEU A 17 13.03 13.67 8.51
CA LEU A 17 13.62 14.48 7.43
C LEU A 17 12.56 15.09 6.51
N ALA A 18 11.42 14.40 6.31
CA ALA A 18 10.31 14.93 5.52
C ALA A 18 9.63 16.15 6.17
N THR A 19 9.75 16.32 7.49
CA THR A 19 9.13 17.47 8.20
C THR A 19 9.98 18.74 8.17
N THR A 20 11.26 18.67 7.83
CA THR A 20 12.18 19.82 7.88
C THR A 20 12.42 20.49 6.51
N SER A 21 12.12 19.83 5.41
CA SER A 21 12.19 20.44 4.10
C SER A 21 10.88 21.17 3.79
N ARG A 22 10.92 22.49 3.83
CA ARG A 22 9.91 23.37 3.19
C ARG A 22 9.99 23.26 1.65
N ALA A 23 10.26 22.10 1.12
CA ALA A 23 10.18 21.85 -0.30
C ALA A 23 8.71 21.67 -0.65
N GLN A 24 8.15 22.59 -1.40
CA GLN A 24 6.83 22.54 -2.04
C GLN A 24 6.69 21.36 -3.04
N LEU A 25 7.49 20.29 -2.85
CA LEU A 25 7.46 19.09 -3.68
C LEU A 25 6.17 18.27 -3.50
N PHE A 26 5.50 18.41 -2.34
CA PHE A 26 4.28 17.67 -2.03
C PHE A 26 3.20 18.63 -1.51
N PRO A 27 2.45 19.32 -2.40
CA PRO A 27 1.44 20.29 -2.00
C PRO A 27 0.26 19.65 -1.25
N SER A 28 0.03 18.35 -1.40
CA SER A 28 -0.98 17.60 -0.66
C SER A 28 -0.66 16.11 -0.76
N GLY A 29 -0.41 15.47 0.36
CA GLY A 29 -0.10 14.05 0.39
C GLY A 29 -0.89 13.28 1.44
N ASN A 30 -0.85 11.95 1.31
CA ASN A 30 -1.42 11.03 2.28
C ASN A 30 -0.39 9.95 2.60
N VAL A 31 -0.34 9.54 3.86
CA VAL A 31 0.36 8.33 4.28
C VAL A 31 -0.66 7.38 4.90
N TYR A 32 -0.66 6.15 4.45
CA TYR A 32 -1.54 5.10 4.94
C TYR A 32 -0.72 4.00 5.59
N VAL A 33 -1.23 3.45 6.69
CA VAL A 33 -0.73 2.23 7.32
C VAL A 33 -1.91 1.41 7.83
N GLY A 34 -1.90 0.11 7.55
CA GLY A 34 -2.99 -0.78 7.92
C GLY A 34 -2.60 -2.24 8.04
N ALA A 35 -3.54 -3.01 8.55
CA ALA A 35 -3.50 -4.47 8.52
C ALA A 35 -4.02 -4.94 7.16
N ALA A 36 -3.39 -6.00 6.63
CA ALA A 36 -3.75 -6.61 5.37
C ALA A 36 -4.03 -8.10 5.53
N TYR A 37 -4.99 -8.56 4.75
CA TYR A 37 -5.38 -9.96 4.61
C TYR A 37 -5.35 -10.30 3.13
N GLY A 38 -4.62 -11.33 2.76
CA GLY A 38 -4.49 -11.80 1.39
C GLY A 38 -4.99 -13.21 1.24
N ASP A 39 -5.58 -13.49 0.08
CA ASP A 39 -5.99 -14.81 -0.34
C ASP A 39 -5.40 -15.07 -1.72
N SER A 40 -4.49 -16.03 -1.79
CA SER A 40 -3.84 -16.45 -3.02
C SER A 40 -4.49 -17.72 -3.53
N VAL A 41 -4.86 -17.70 -4.79
CA VAL A 41 -5.42 -18.86 -5.49
C VAL A 41 -4.39 -19.35 -6.49
N ASP A 42 -3.64 -20.36 -6.10
CA ASP A 42 -2.84 -21.15 -7.04
C ASP A 42 -3.70 -22.26 -7.65
N VAL A 43 -3.27 -22.84 -8.78
CA VAL A 43 -4.03 -23.83 -9.57
C VAL A 43 -4.53 -25.02 -8.73
N ILE A 44 -3.89 -25.34 -7.60
CA ILE A 44 -4.16 -26.53 -6.78
C ILE A 44 -4.56 -26.18 -5.34
N ASN A 45 -4.13 -25.03 -4.81
CA ASN A 45 -4.29 -24.69 -3.40
C ASN A 45 -4.70 -23.23 -3.19
N ARG A 46 -5.57 -23.01 -2.21
CA ARG A 46 -5.93 -21.69 -1.73
C ARG A 46 -5.16 -21.39 -0.45
N TYR A 47 -4.48 -20.26 -0.40
CA TYR A 47 -3.64 -19.86 0.71
C TYR A 47 -4.08 -18.52 1.27
N THR A 48 -4.27 -18.46 2.56
CA THR A 48 -4.58 -17.25 3.30
C THR A 48 -3.33 -16.68 3.96
N PHE A 49 -3.08 -15.40 3.78
CA PHE A 49 -1.97 -14.67 4.36
C PHE A 49 -2.46 -13.51 5.23
N ARG A 50 -1.72 -13.19 6.28
CA ARG A 50 -1.94 -12.02 7.12
C ARG A 50 -0.70 -11.15 7.11
N GLY A 51 -0.90 -9.83 7.15
CA GLY A 51 0.23 -8.94 7.04
C GLY A 51 -0.11 -7.49 7.29
N TRP A 52 0.70 -6.63 6.71
CA TRP A 52 0.55 -5.18 6.76
C TRP A 52 0.57 -4.59 5.34
N ASN A 53 0.00 -3.40 5.23
CA ASN A 53 0.06 -2.59 4.02
C ASN A 53 0.34 -1.14 4.42
N ALA A 54 1.23 -0.48 3.70
CA ALA A 54 1.52 0.93 3.88
C ALA A 54 1.66 1.60 2.52
N SER A 55 1.14 2.81 2.35
CA SER A 55 1.30 3.56 1.11
C SER A 55 1.55 5.04 1.35
N GLY A 56 2.34 5.64 0.47
CA GLY A 56 2.51 7.07 0.32
C GLY A 56 1.83 7.55 -0.96
N GLU A 57 1.09 8.64 -0.88
CA GLU A 57 0.35 9.20 -2.00
C GLU A 57 0.66 10.68 -2.14
N ASP A 58 0.84 11.13 -3.36
CA ASP A 58 0.99 12.53 -3.71
C ASP A 58 0.04 12.92 -4.84
N PHE A 59 -0.42 14.17 -4.82
CA PHE A 59 -1.32 14.76 -5.82
C PHE A 59 -0.62 15.95 -6.50
N PRO A 60 0.42 15.68 -7.35
CA PRO A 60 1.30 16.71 -7.88
C PRO A 60 0.63 17.62 -8.92
N PHE A 61 -0.55 17.25 -9.42
CA PHE A 61 -1.21 17.95 -10.51
C PHE A 61 -2.27 18.91 -9.98
N ALA A 62 -1.92 20.20 -9.75
CA ALA A 62 -2.87 21.22 -9.30
C ALA A 62 -4.09 21.35 -10.22
N ARG A 63 -3.93 21.12 -11.53
CA ARG A 63 -5.03 21.15 -12.51
C ARG A 63 -5.97 19.92 -12.40
N TYR A 64 -5.47 18.82 -11.86
CA TYR A 64 -6.20 17.55 -11.73
C TYR A 64 -6.12 17.03 -10.28
N PRO A 65 -6.83 17.66 -9.34
CA PRO A 65 -6.71 17.35 -7.90
C PRO A 65 -7.22 15.93 -7.52
N HIS A 66 -7.84 15.26 -8.47
CA HIS A 66 -8.31 13.89 -8.31
C HIS A 66 -7.27 12.85 -8.73
N LEU A 67 -6.25 13.26 -9.50
CA LEU A 67 -5.20 12.39 -10.00
C LEU A 67 -3.98 12.49 -9.09
N GLY A 68 -3.58 11.37 -8.54
CA GLY A 68 -2.39 11.20 -7.73
C GLY A 68 -1.49 10.08 -8.22
N VAL A 69 -0.33 10.01 -7.58
CA VAL A 69 0.60 8.89 -7.70
C VAL A 69 0.68 8.20 -6.34
N VAL A 70 0.68 6.89 -6.32
CA VAL A 70 0.77 6.08 -5.10
C VAL A 70 1.96 5.14 -5.19
N LEU A 71 2.75 5.10 -4.10
CA LEU A 71 3.73 4.07 -3.82
C LEU A 71 3.17 3.20 -2.70
N ASP A 72 2.96 1.92 -2.96
CA ASP A 72 2.36 0.96 -2.04
C ASP A 72 3.34 -0.15 -1.71
N GLY A 73 3.49 -0.46 -0.43
CA GLY A 73 4.27 -1.57 0.09
C GLY A 73 3.43 -2.46 0.97
N SER A 74 3.57 -3.77 0.82
CA SER A 74 2.89 -4.74 1.70
C SER A 74 3.79 -5.92 2.04
N GLY A 75 3.55 -6.50 3.21
CA GLY A 75 4.24 -7.70 3.66
C GLY A 75 3.25 -8.70 4.23
N PHE A 76 3.33 -9.95 3.79
CA PHE A 76 2.47 -11.04 4.21
C PHE A 76 3.30 -12.17 4.79
N TYR A 77 2.76 -12.80 5.81
CA TYR A 77 3.44 -13.86 6.55
C TYR A 77 2.54 -15.08 6.70
N ARG A 78 3.13 -16.24 6.46
CA ARG A 78 2.59 -17.55 6.74
C ARG A 78 3.72 -18.45 7.20
N ILE A 79 3.42 -19.58 7.86
CA ILE A 79 4.42 -20.55 8.28
C ILE A 79 5.21 -21.02 7.04
N GLY A 80 6.53 -20.78 7.04
CA GLY A 80 7.44 -21.15 5.96
C GLY A 80 7.42 -20.24 4.71
N ILE A 81 6.51 -19.27 4.61
CA ILE A 81 6.38 -18.38 3.44
C ILE A 81 6.32 -16.93 3.88
N GLN A 82 7.11 -16.08 3.23
CA GLN A 82 7.06 -14.62 3.37
C GLN A 82 6.93 -13.99 1.98
N GLN A 83 6.03 -13.02 1.86
CA GLN A 83 5.78 -12.29 0.63
C GLN A 83 5.88 -10.79 0.90
N TYR A 84 6.63 -10.08 0.08
CA TYR A 84 6.73 -8.62 0.09
C TYR A 84 6.42 -8.09 -1.29
N ASN A 85 5.64 -7.03 -1.33
CA ASN A 85 5.24 -6.39 -2.57
C ASN A 85 5.61 -4.91 -2.51
N LEU A 86 6.01 -4.35 -3.65
CA LEU A 86 6.26 -2.93 -3.84
C LEU A 86 5.67 -2.51 -5.19
N PHE A 87 4.70 -1.61 -5.16
CA PHE A 87 3.95 -1.15 -6.33
C PHE A 87 3.99 0.36 -6.46
N LEU A 88 3.97 0.85 -7.69
CA LEU A 88 3.88 2.26 -8.03
C LEU A 88 2.88 2.44 -9.16
N GLY A 89 2.05 3.49 -9.09
CA GLY A 89 1.12 3.78 -10.17
C GLY A 89 0.20 4.97 -9.93
N PRO A 90 -0.65 5.28 -10.90
CA PRO A 90 -1.65 6.33 -10.79
C PRO A 90 -2.83 5.93 -9.90
N ARG A 91 -3.41 6.93 -9.25
CA ARG A 91 -4.61 6.83 -8.44
C ARG A 91 -5.59 7.94 -8.75
N LEU A 92 -6.86 7.60 -8.91
CA LEU A 92 -7.97 8.54 -9.01
C LEU A 92 -8.78 8.53 -7.72
N SER A 93 -9.04 9.71 -7.16
CA SER A 93 -9.79 9.88 -5.91
C SER A 93 -10.85 10.96 -6.05
N PHE A 94 -12.04 10.73 -5.50
CA PHE A 94 -13.17 11.65 -5.57
C PHE A 94 -13.65 12.04 -4.17
N ASN A 95 -13.89 13.33 -3.92
CA ASN A 95 -14.32 13.82 -2.63
C ASN A 95 -15.86 13.93 -2.56
N TYR A 96 -16.50 13.11 -1.72
CA TYR A 96 -17.93 13.16 -1.42
C TYR A 96 -18.15 13.40 0.08
N GLY A 97 -17.99 14.65 0.50
CA GLY A 97 -18.14 15.05 1.90
C GLY A 97 -17.16 14.34 2.84
N LYS A 98 -17.66 13.38 3.62
CA LYS A 98 -16.85 12.58 4.57
C LYS A 98 -16.15 11.40 3.91
N TRP A 99 -16.60 10.99 2.73
CA TRP A 99 -16.13 9.83 2.01
C TRP A 99 -15.24 10.23 0.85
N ARG A 100 -14.17 9.49 0.62
CA ARG A 100 -13.29 9.67 -0.52
C ARG A 100 -13.03 8.32 -1.16
N PRO A 101 -13.91 7.87 -2.08
CA PRO A 101 -13.65 6.69 -2.89
C PRO A 101 -12.46 6.93 -3.82
N PHE A 102 -11.75 5.84 -4.12
CA PHE A 102 -10.60 5.86 -5.01
C PHE A 102 -10.46 4.55 -5.77
N VAL A 103 -9.76 4.63 -6.89
CA VAL A 103 -9.29 3.49 -7.67
C VAL A 103 -7.83 3.72 -8.06
N HIS A 104 -7.06 2.66 -8.24
CA HIS A 104 -5.68 2.71 -8.70
C HIS A 104 -5.34 1.54 -9.61
N VAL A 105 -4.31 1.77 -10.40
CA VAL A 105 -3.65 0.75 -11.21
C VAL A 105 -2.16 0.91 -10.97
N MET A 106 -1.49 -0.15 -10.55
CA MET A 106 -0.09 -0.10 -10.17
C MET A 106 0.68 -1.24 -10.82
N GLY A 107 1.95 -0.99 -11.10
CA GLY A 107 2.91 -2.01 -11.50
C GLY A 107 4.05 -2.08 -10.49
N GLY A 108 4.64 -3.25 -10.35
CA GLY A 108 5.71 -3.38 -9.37
C GLY A 108 6.33 -4.76 -9.31
N GLU A 109 6.91 -5.04 -8.17
CA GLU A 109 7.63 -6.27 -7.90
C GLU A 109 7.07 -6.99 -6.66
N GLN A 110 6.94 -8.29 -6.79
CA GLN A 110 6.63 -9.19 -5.69
C GLN A 110 7.83 -10.09 -5.41
N ARG A 111 8.25 -10.13 -4.16
CA ARG A 111 9.25 -11.05 -3.66
C ARG A 111 8.57 -12.10 -2.78
N MET A 112 8.68 -13.35 -3.15
CA MET A 112 8.25 -14.49 -2.35
C MET A 112 9.48 -15.26 -1.85
N THR A 113 9.50 -15.58 -0.57
CA THR A 113 10.56 -16.40 0.06
C THR A 113 9.91 -17.63 0.66
N SER A 114 10.32 -18.80 0.19
CA SER A 114 9.91 -20.12 0.71
C SER A 114 11.15 -20.97 0.93
N ASP A 115 11.25 -21.61 2.09
CA ASP A 115 12.37 -22.52 2.47
C ASP A 115 13.77 -21.92 2.22
N GLY A 116 13.91 -20.60 2.47
CA GLY A 116 15.17 -19.88 2.29
C GLY A 116 15.50 -19.45 0.86
N THR A 117 14.71 -19.84 -0.12
CA THR A 117 14.85 -19.41 -1.52
C THR A 117 13.92 -18.24 -1.82
N SER A 118 14.47 -17.18 -2.43
CA SER A 118 13.69 -15.98 -2.82
C SER A 118 13.51 -15.93 -4.32
N HIS A 119 12.27 -15.71 -4.74
CA HIS A 119 11.88 -15.48 -6.12
C HIS A 119 11.32 -14.06 -6.26
N TYR A 120 11.69 -13.37 -7.35
CA TYR A 120 11.22 -12.03 -7.69
C TYR A 120 10.41 -12.13 -8.97
N VAL A 121 9.23 -11.50 -8.96
CA VAL A 121 8.33 -11.50 -10.11
C VAL A 121 7.73 -10.11 -10.31
N ILE A 122 7.51 -9.76 -11.57
CA ILE A 122 6.76 -8.55 -11.92
C ILE A 122 5.28 -8.84 -11.66
N ALA A 123 4.61 -7.88 -11.04
CA ALA A 123 3.21 -7.96 -10.68
C ALA A 123 2.47 -6.67 -11.04
N GLU A 124 1.22 -6.82 -11.37
CA GLU A 124 0.26 -5.74 -11.58
C GLU A 124 -0.77 -5.77 -10.46
N ASP A 125 -1.19 -4.59 -10.03
CA ASP A 125 -2.18 -4.41 -8.96
C ASP A 125 -3.30 -3.48 -9.46
N PHE A 126 -4.53 -3.98 -9.39
CA PHE A 126 -5.74 -3.24 -9.72
C PHE A 126 -6.62 -3.19 -8.49
N GLY A 127 -6.87 -2.02 -7.99
CA GLY A 127 -7.59 -1.92 -6.74
C GLY A 127 -8.35 -0.63 -6.56
N GLY A 128 -8.99 -0.57 -5.41
CA GLY A 128 -9.73 0.59 -5.00
C GLY A 128 -10.22 0.48 -3.58
N GLY A 129 -10.82 1.55 -3.11
CA GLY A 129 -11.29 1.60 -1.74
C GLY A 129 -11.98 2.90 -1.41
N VAL A 130 -12.14 3.11 -0.14
CA VAL A 130 -12.77 4.31 0.39
C VAL A 130 -12.08 4.77 1.66
N ASP A 131 -11.81 6.08 1.74
CA ASP A 131 -11.37 6.75 2.95
C ASP A 131 -12.57 7.45 3.60
N ARG A 132 -12.75 7.28 4.90
CA ARG A 132 -13.74 7.98 5.71
C ARG A 132 -13.05 8.93 6.67
N LYS A 133 -13.24 10.25 6.50
CA LYS A 133 -12.69 11.29 7.37
C LYS A 133 -13.25 11.17 8.79
N PHE A 134 -12.39 11.23 9.80
CA PHE A 134 -12.83 11.41 11.18
C PHE A 134 -13.34 12.83 11.40
N GLN A 135 -14.41 12.96 12.18
CA GLN A 135 -15.03 14.26 12.48
C GLN A 135 -14.61 14.85 13.82
N PHE A 136 -13.76 14.15 14.58
CA PHE A 136 -13.28 14.64 15.86
C PHE A 136 -12.26 15.75 15.67
N LEU A 137 -12.37 16.82 16.46
CA LEU A 137 -11.55 18.03 16.37
C LEU A 137 -10.04 17.74 16.38
N PHE A 138 -9.61 16.72 17.12
CA PHE A 138 -8.19 16.33 17.24
C PHE A 138 -7.71 15.42 16.08
N MET A 139 -8.63 14.86 15.29
CA MET A 139 -8.31 13.85 14.25
C MET A 139 -8.69 14.30 12.84
N LYS A 140 -8.85 15.60 12.60
CA LYS A 140 -9.27 16.16 11.29
C LYS A 140 -8.32 15.80 10.14
N HIS A 141 -7.05 15.49 10.43
CA HIS A 141 -6.04 15.05 9.47
C HIS A 141 -6.04 13.53 9.25
N PHE A 142 -6.83 12.79 10.02
CA PHE A 142 -6.90 11.35 9.92
C PHE A 142 -8.17 10.88 9.23
N SER A 143 -8.06 9.74 8.55
CA SER A 143 -9.17 9.02 7.95
C SER A 143 -8.99 7.54 8.18
N TRP A 144 -10.07 6.81 8.24
CA TRP A 144 -10.06 5.37 8.16
C TRP A 144 -10.17 4.93 6.70
N ARG A 145 -9.39 3.92 6.29
CA ARG A 145 -9.39 3.34 4.94
C ARG A 145 -9.87 1.90 4.97
N LEU A 146 -10.67 1.56 3.98
CA LEU A 146 -10.93 0.19 3.53
C LEU A 146 -10.53 0.10 2.06
N GLN A 147 -9.69 -0.89 1.73
CA GLN A 147 -9.14 -1.08 0.38
C GLN A 147 -9.20 -2.54 -0.01
N PHE A 148 -9.46 -2.79 -1.29
CA PHE A 148 -9.42 -4.11 -1.92
C PHE A 148 -8.62 -4.03 -3.21
N ASP A 149 -7.73 -5.00 -3.40
CA ASP A 149 -6.81 -5.07 -4.52
C ASP A 149 -6.81 -6.48 -5.11
N TYR A 150 -6.67 -6.52 -6.41
CA TYR A 150 -6.44 -7.72 -7.20
C TYR A 150 -5.04 -7.64 -7.78
N MET A 151 -4.17 -8.54 -7.36
CA MET A 151 -2.79 -8.62 -7.81
C MET A 151 -2.65 -9.77 -8.80
N HIS A 152 -2.07 -9.46 -9.94
CA HIS A 152 -1.80 -10.41 -11.01
C HIS A 152 -0.30 -10.54 -11.20
N THR A 153 0.23 -11.76 -11.07
CA THR A 153 1.66 -12.05 -11.20
C THR A 153 1.92 -13.04 -12.32
N HIS A 154 2.98 -12.77 -13.09
CA HIS A 154 3.46 -13.66 -14.13
C HIS A 154 4.71 -14.39 -13.64
N LEU A 155 4.55 -15.59 -13.11
CA LEU A 155 5.65 -16.43 -12.67
C LEU A 155 6.01 -17.40 -13.78
N LEU A 156 7.06 -17.11 -14.59
CA LEU A 156 7.74 -17.95 -15.60
C LEU A 156 6.86 -18.88 -16.48
N SER A 157 5.83 -19.51 -15.97
CA SER A 157 4.88 -20.39 -16.69
C SER A 157 3.54 -20.56 -15.96
N ALA A 158 3.37 -19.93 -14.80
CA ALA A 158 2.12 -19.97 -14.06
C ALA A 158 1.64 -18.56 -13.75
N THR A 159 0.37 -18.34 -13.96
CA THR A 159 -0.32 -17.11 -13.57
C THR A 159 -0.88 -17.30 -12.17
N GLN A 160 -0.50 -16.42 -11.24
CA GLN A 160 -1.05 -16.40 -9.89
C GLN A 160 -1.92 -15.16 -9.72
N ASN A 161 -3.06 -15.33 -9.11
CA ASN A 161 -4.01 -14.27 -8.82
C ASN A 161 -4.21 -14.17 -7.31
N ASP A 162 -3.90 -13.03 -6.74
CA ASP A 162 -4.03 -12.77 -5.33
C ASP A 162 -5.09 -11.68 -5.09
N ILE A 163 -5.93 -11.88 -4.08
CA ILE A 163 -6.86 -10.86 -3.61
C ILE A 163 -6.36 -10.36 -2.26
N ARG A 164 -6.25 -9.04 -2.13
CA ARG A 164 -5.85 -8.37 -0.90
C ARG A 164 -6.98 -7.48 -0.39
N GLY A 165 -7.36 -7.65 0.88
CA GLY A 165 -8.16 -6.69 1.63
C GLY A 165 -7.28 -6.00 2.66
N SER A 166 -7.34 -4.68 2.79
CA SER A 166 -6.62 -3.96 3.83
C SER A 166 -7.48 -2.89 4.51
N THR A 167 -7.19 -2.62 5.78
CA THR A 167 -7.87 -1.59 6.55
C THR A 167 -6.90 -0.95 7.54
N GLY A 168 -7.02 0.37 7.72
CA GLY A 168 -6.11 1.10 8.59
C GLY A 168 -6.36 2.60 8.60
N LEU A 169 -5.32 3.35 8.98
CA LEU A 169 -5.35 4.79 9.13
C LEU A 169 -4.63 5.50 7.99
N VAL A 170 -5.21 6.60 7.54
CA VAL A 170 -4.61 7.54 6.59
C VAL A 170 -4.37 8.84 7.31
N TRP A 171 -3.15 9.33 7.27
CA TRP A 171 -2.78 10.68 7.67
C TRP A 171 -2.65 11.57 6.44
N ARG A 172 -3.27 12.76 6.49
CA ARG A 172 -3.28 13.77 5.40
C ARG A 172 -2.56 15.03 5.85
N PHE A 173 -1.70 15.54 5.03
CA PHE A 173 -0.94 16.77 5.27
C PHE A 173 -1.03 17.74 4.10
#